data_a65b4330403268b46697e33328a789c9
#
_entry.id   a65b4330403268b46697e33328a789c9
#
_cell.length_a   1.000
_cell.length_b   1.000
_cell.length_c   1.000
_cell.angle_alpha   90.00
_cell.angle_beta   90.00
_cell.angle_gamma   90.00
#
_symmetry.space_group_name_H-M   'P 1'
#
loop_
_entity.id
_entity.type
_entity.pdbx_description
1 polymer ?
#
loop_
_entity_poly.entity_id
_entity_poly.type
_entity_poly.pdbx_seq_one_letter_code
_entity_poly.pdbx_strand_id
1 'polypeptide(L)'
;MRRLLLTLVAWIGMAAPVSAQTIGVVLMHGNTDSPDGTIALLAAAMEGAGYLVERPEMCWSHRRRRDRPLLECLAEIETPIARLTGRGAGAIVIAGMSVGGLAALAFGSRRSGLAGIIALAANGSPPALVRLFPQIAESVAQARAMVAAGRGDERASFIDMNIRGPFPINTTAAIYLSFFDPPAPPTYSTTSVGCAHRCYGLPAPRIALRPGRAMPSV
;
A
#
# COMPACT_ATOMS: atom_id res chain seq x y z
N MET A 1 -28.87 64.28 -36.96
CA MET A 1 -28.79 62.83 -37.10
C MET A 1 -27.44 62.33 -36.54
N ARG A 2 -27.41 61.87 -35.30
CA ARG A 2 -26.17 61.38 -34.61
C ARG A 2 -26.09 59.88 -34.81
N ARG A 3 -25.04 59.36 -35.47
CA ARG A 3 -24.76 57.93 -35.63
C ARG A 3 -24.02 57.48 -34.39
N LEU A 4 -24.62 56.61 -33.57
CA LEU A 4 -24.02 55.89 -32.44
C LEU A 4 -23.24 54.72 -33.03
N LEU A 5 -21.89 54.74 -32.93
CA LEU A 5 -21.03 53.58 -33.17
C LEU A 5 -20.96 52.77 -31.89
N LEU A 6 -21.57 51.59 -31.88
CA LEU A 6 -21.42 50.58 -30.82
C LEU A 6 -20.15 49.77 -31.11
N THR A 7 -19.11 50.00 -30.35
CA THR A 7 -17.90 49.17 -30.33
C THR A 7 -18.13 47.94 -29.45
N LEU A 8 -18.31 46.79 -30.08
CA LEU A 8 -18.38 45.48 -29.42
C LEU A 8 -16.94 45.04 -29.07
N VAL A 9 -16.54 45.16 -27.82
CA VAL A 9 -15.26 44.59 -27.34
C VAL A 9 -15.47 43.11 -27.07
N ALA A 10 -15.01 42.24 -27.99
CA ALA A 10 -14.99 40.81 -27.82
C ALA A 10 -13.88 40.43 -26.78
N TRP A 11 -14.31 40.07 -25.60
CA TRP A 11 -13.42 39.41 -24.62
C TRP A 11 -13.13 37.98 -25.08
N ILE A 12 -12.01 37.76 -25.75
CA ILE A 12 -11.47 36.41 -25.99
C ILE A 12 -10.83 35.97 -24.66
N GLY A 13 -11.58 35.25 -23.86
CA GLY A 13 -11.05 34.59 -22.68
C GLY A 13 -9.99 33.59 -23.11
N MET A 14 -8.70 33.90 -22.93
CA MET A 14 -7.61 32.96 -23.05
C MET A 14 -7.78 31.93 -21.93
N ALA A 15 -8.45 30.81 -22.23
CA ALA A 15 -8.42 29.65 -21.37
C ALA A 15 -6.93 29.20 -21.27
N ALA A 16 -6.29 29.44 -20.14
CA ALA A 16 -4.95 28.90 -19.88
C ALA A 16 -5.03 27.36 -20.02
N PRO A 17 -4.09 26.74 -20.74
CA PRO A 17 -4.08 25.28 -20.84
C PRO A 17 -3.99 24.71 -19.42
N VAL A 18 -4.98 23.91 -19.02
CA VAL A 18 -4.89 23.11 -17.81
C VAL A 18 -3.77 22.10 -18.06
N SER A 19 -2.57 22.41 -17.57
CA SER A 19 -1.46 21.46 -17.59
C SER A 19 -1.87 20.24 -16.80
N ALA A 20 -1.96 19.09 -17.46
CA ALA A 20 -2.20 17.83 -16.77
C ALA A 20 -1.10 17.63 -15.74
N GLN A 21 -1.49 17.53 -14.48
CA GLN A 21 -0.55 17.36 -13.37
C GLN A 21 0.14 16.01 -13.48
N THR A 22 1.48 15.99 -13.54
CA THR A 22 2.25 14.77 -13.59
C THR A 22 2.05 13.97 -12.29
N ILE A 23 1.63 12.72 -12.43
CA ILE A 23 1.38 11.83 -11.28
C ILE A 23 2.64 11.03 -10.98
N GLY A 24 3.10 11.11 -9.73
CA GLY A 24 4.13 10.25 -9.17
C GLY A 24 3.52 9.08 -8.42
N VAL A 25 4.04 7.88 -8.64
CA VAL A 25 3.57 6.64 -8.00
C VAL A 25 4.72 6.02 -7.22
N VAL A 26 4.55 5.85 -5.91
CA VAL A 26 5.41 4.96 -5.10
C VAL A 26 4.77 3.58 -5.16
N LEU A 27 5.44 2.62 -5.82
CA LEU A 27 4.93 1.26 -6.01
C LEU A 27 5.73 0.26 -5.17
N MET A 28 5.09 -0.32 -4.14
CA MET A 28 5.73 -1.23 -3.19
C MET A 28 5.46 -2.69 -3.54
N HIS A 29 6.51 -3.51 -3.46
CA HIS A 29 6.47 -4.96 -3.70
C HIS A 29 5.84 -5.76 -2.54
N GLY A 30 5.53 -7.03 -2.79
CA GLY A 30 5.01 -7.98 -1.81
C GLY A 30 6.05 -8.49 -0.82
N ASN A 31 5.61 -9.37 0.11
CA ASN A 31 6.50 -9.98 1.10
C ASN A 31 7.55 -10.87 0.45
N THR A 32 8.81 -10.78 0.91
CA THR A 32 9.97 -11.51 0.38
C THR A 32 10.25 -11.31 -1.12
N ASP A 33 9.68 -10.27 -1.70
CA ASP A 33 9.91 -9.87 -3.09
C ASP A 33 10.96 -8.75 -3.19
N SER A 34 11.09 -8.12 -4.33
CA SER A 34 12.02 -7.02 -4.60
C SER A 34 11.39 -5.95 -5.51
N PRO A 35 12.01 -4.76 -5.62
CA PRO A 35 11.59 -3.75 -6.59
C PRO A 35 11.53 -4.24 -8.04
N ASP A 36 12.42 -5.19 -8.39
CA ASP A 36 12.53 -5.75 -9.74
C ASP A 36 11.79 -7.09 -9.89
N GLY A 37 10.99 -7.46 -8.89
CA GLY A 37 10.20 -8.68 -8.88
C GLY A 37 8.81 -8.52 -9.52
N THR A 38 7.79 -9.02 -8.84
CA THR A 38 6.41 -9.12 -9.35
C THR A 38 5.82 -7.79 -9.84
N ILE A 39 6.25 -6.67 -9.26
CA ILE A 39 5.73 -5.33 -9.62
C ILE A 39 6.45 -4.68 -10.81
N ALA A 40 7.53 -5.27 -11.31
CA ALA A 40 8.37 -4.65 -12.34
C ALA A 40 7.60 -4.38 -13.65
N LEU A 41 6.80 -5.35 -14.11
CA LEU A 41 5.99 -5.17 -15.33
C LEU A 41 4.91 -4.10 -15.16
N LEU A 42 4.29 -4.02 -13.99
CA LEU A 42 3.31 -2.98 -13.69
C LEU A 42 3.97 -1.60 -13.68
N ALA A 43 5.14 -1.49 -13.08
CA ALA A 43 5.91 -0.25 -13.08
C ALA A 43 6.26 0.20 -14.51
N ALA A 44 6.77 -0.70 -15.34
CA ALA A 44 7.08 -0.41 -16.74
C ALA A 44 5.84 0.04 -17.54
N ALA A 45 4.68 -0.59 -17.29
CA ALA A 45 3.43 -0.18 -17.93
C ALA A 45 2.99 1.23 -17.47
N MET A 46 3.14 1.55 -16.18
CA MET A 46 2.85 2.89 -15.66
C MET A 46 3.80 3.95 -16.24
N GLU A 47 5.11 3.65 -16.30
CA GLU A 47 6.10 4.54 -16.91
C GLU A 47 5.81 4.77 -18.39
N GLY A 48 5.45 3.72 -19.13
CA GLY A 48 5.01 3.82 -20.53
C GLY A 48 3.73 4.64 -20.73
N ALA A 49 2.89 4.75 -19.69
CA ALA A 49 1.70 5.60 -19.68
C ALA A 49 1.99 7.04 -19.19
N GLY A 50 3.25 7.41 -18.93
CA GLY A 50 3.66 8.75 -18.56
C GLY A 50 3.65 9.06 -17.06
N TYR A 51 3.49 8.06 -16.21
CA TYR A 51 3.64 8.23 -14.75
C TYR A 51 5.12 8.24 -14.34
N LEU A 52 5.46 9.02 -13.32
CA LEU A 52 6.75 8.89 -12.65
C LEU A 52 6.64 7.79 -11.61
N VAL A 53 7.47 6.75 -11.69
CA VAL A 53 7.39 5.62 -10.76
C VAL A 53 8.67 5.52 -9.93
N GLU A 54 8.50 5.28 -8.62
CA GLU A 54 9.56 4.90 -7.68
C GLU A 54 9.20 3.54 -7.07
N ARG A 55 10.16 2.63 -7.08
CA ARG A 55 10.04 1.28 -6.53
C ARG A 55 11.02 1.09 -5.39
N PRO A 56 10.70 1.51 -4.16
CA PRO A 56 11.61 1.35 -3.03
C PRO A 56 11.81 -0.11 -2.65
N GLU A 57 13.03 -0.46 -2.23
CA GLU A 57 13.27 -1.74 -1.54
C GLU A 57 12.81 -1.63 -0.09
N MET A 58 11.65 -2.18 0.19
CA MET A 58 11.03 -2.10 1.51
C MET A 58 11.66 -3.08 2.50
N CYS A 59 11.54 -2.80 3.79
CA CYS A 59 12.11 -3.62 4.87
C CYS A 59 11.64 -5.09 4.88
N TRP A 60 10.56 -5.42 4.21
CA TRP A 60 10.06 -6.80 4.02
C TRP A 60 10.56 -7.47 2.74
N SER A 61 11.54 -6.90 2.05
CA SER A 61 12.16 -7.51 0.87
C SER A 61 12.89 -8.82 1.23
N HIS A 62 13.20 -9.63 0.20
CA HIS A 62 13.97 -10.85 0.39
C HIS A 62 15.39 -10.60 0.95
N ARG A 63 15.97 -9.41 0.72
CA ARG A 63 17.27 -9.03 1.25
C ARG A 63 17.19 -8.54 2.69
N ARG A 64 16.20 -7.71 3.00
CA ARG A 64 16.09 -7.01 4.28
C ARG A 64 15.39 -7.82 5.37
N ARG A 65 14.47 -8.70 5.00
CA ARG A 65 13.81 -9.69 5.89
C ARG A 65 13.28 -9.11 7.20
N ARG A 66 12.58 -7.97 7.13
CA ARG A 66 12.09 -7.22 8.29
C ARG A 66 13.24 -6.81 9.24
N ASP A 67 14.12 -5.96 8.73
CA ASP A 67 15.27 -5.43 9.47
C ASP A 67 14.91 -4.23 10.37
N ARG A 68 13.69 -3.72 10.30
CA ARG A 68 13.19 -2.56 11.05
C ARG A 68 11.75 -2.75 11.51
N PRO A 69 11.33 -2.06 12.59
CA PRO A 69 9.92 -1.99 12.99
C PRO A 69 9.03 -1.43 11.88
N LEU A 70 7.76 -1.85 11.85
CA LEU A 70 6.81 -1.46 10.79
C LEU A 70 6.71 0.07 10.60
N LEU A 71 6.63 0.84 11.69
CA LEU A 71 6.49 2.30 11.57
C LEU A 71 7.71 2.96 10.94
N GLU A 72 8.91 2.45 11.21
CA GLU A 72 10.14 2.92 10.57
C GLU A 72 10.15 2.56 9.08
N CYS A 73 9.72 1.33 8.73
CA CYS A 73 9.55 0.94 7.34
C CYS A 73 8.55 1.83 6.58
N LEU A 74 7.46 2.23 7.23
CA LEU A 74 6.51 3.16 6.64
C LEU A 74 7.10 4.56 6.46
N ALA A 75 7.93 5.02 7.39
CA ALA A 75 8.61 6.31 7.28
C ALA A 75 9.58 6.36 6.09
N GLU A 76 10.16 5.24 5.69
CA GLU A 76 11.03 5.15 4.50
C GLU A 76 10.31 5.57 3.19
N ILE A 77 8.97 5.50 3.14
CA ILE A 77 8.16 5.89 1.98
C ILE A 77 8.27 7.39 1.65
N GLU A 78 8.61 8.23 2.61
CA GLU A 78 8.81 9.67 2.37
C GLU A 78 9.98 9.93 1.40
N THR A 79 11.00 9.10 1.40
CA THR A 79 12.15 9.26 0.50
C THR A 79 11.78 9.15 -0.99
N PRO A 80 11.10 8.09 -1.47
CA PRO A 80 10.65 8.04 -2.85
C PRO A 80 9.61 9.12 -3.18
N ILE A 81 8.78 9.55 -2.24
CA ILE A 81 7.87 10.70 -2.45
C ILE A 81 8.68 11.95 -2.75
N ALA A 82 9.71 12.25 -1.94
CA ALA A 82 10.57 13.41 -2.16
C ALA A 82 11.27 13.35 -3.53
N ARG A 83 11.76 12.18 -3.95
CA ARG A 83 12.34 12.00 -5.29
C ARG A 83 11.33 12.25 -6.40
N LEU A 84 10.10 11.74 -6.30
CA LEU A 84 9.04 11.97 -7.29
C LEU A 84 8.69 13.46 -7.38
N THR A 85 8.55 14.12 -6.23
CA THR A 85 8.27 15.56 -6.18
C THR A 85 9.42 16.36 -6.82
N GLY A 86 10.67 16.02 -6.52
CA GLY A 86 11.85 16.64 -7.15
C GLY A 86 11.95 16.41 -8.66
N ARG A 87 11.33 15.35 -9.18
CA ARG A 87 11.20 15.06 -10.62
C ARG A 87 9.98 15.73 -11.26
N GLY A 88 9.25 16.57 -10.52
CA GLY A 88 8.11 17.33 -11.03
C GLY A 88 6.75 16.65 -10.89
N ALA A 89 6.63 15.60 -10.05
CA ALA A 89 5.31 15.07 -9.72
C ALA A 89 4.51 16.11 -8.94
N GLY A 90 3.39 16.51 -9.48
CA GLY A 90 2.47 17.44 -8.82
C GLY A 90 1.39 16.73 -7.99
N ALA A 91 1.23 15.41 -8.18
CA ALA A 91 0.31 14.56 -7.41
C ALA A 91 0.99 13.24 -7.07
N ILE A 92 0.82 12.76 -5.84
CA ILE A 92 1.45 11.52 -5.36
C ILE A 92 0.39 10.46 -5.08
N VAL A 93 0.57 9.29 -5.67
CA VAL A 93 -0.19 8.07 -5.40
C VAL A 93 0.73 7.06 -4.70
N ILE A 94 0.22 6.43 -3.65
CA ILE A 94 0.89 5.32 -2.99
C ILE A 94 0.22 4.02 -3.41
N ALA A 95 0.99 3.13 -3.99
CA ALA A 95 0.53 1.85 -4.51
C ALA A 95 1.35 0.69 -3.93
N GLY A 96 0.75 -0.48 -3.86
CA GLY A 96 1.51 -1.67 -3.45
C GLY A 96 0.73 -2.96 -3.63
N MET A 97 1.47 -4.06 -3.68
CA MET A 97 0.93 -5.40 -3.80
C MET A 97 1.09 -6.18 -2.49
N SER A 98 0.06 -6.96 -2.10
CA SER A 98 0.08 -7.81 -0.92
C SER A 98 0.45 -7.00 0.34
N VAL A 99 1.54 -7.31 1.04
CA VAL A 99 2.02 -6.54 2.19
C VAL A 99 2.33 -5.08 1.82
N GLY A 100 2.80 -4.82 0.60
CA GLY A 100 2.97 -3.45 0.09
C GLY A 100 1.64 -2.71 -0.03
N GLY A 101 0.56 -3.40 -0.38
CA GLY A 101 -0.80 -2.85 -0.37
C GLY A 101 -1.31 -2.52 1.03
N LEU A 102 -1.05 -3.40 2.01
CA LEU A 102 -1.34 -3.13 3.42
C LEU A 102 -0.54 -1.93 3.94
N ALA A 103 0.73 -1.83 3.56
CA ALA A 103 1.59 -0.71 3.90
C ALA A 103 1.10 0.60 3.26
N ALA A 104 0.61 0.56 2.02
CA ALA A 104 0.01 1.72 1.35
C ALA A 104 -1.20 2.25 2.13
N LEU A 105 -2.09 1.36 2.57
CA LEU A 105 -3.24 1.72 3.42
C LEU A 105 -2.80 2.27 4.77
N ALA A 106 -1.84 1.61 5.43
CA ALA A 106 -1.32 2.01 6.73
C ALA A 106 -0.58 3.37 6.68
N PHE A 107 0.18 3.63 5.63
CA PHE A 107 0.84 4.92 5.40
C PHE A 107 -0.19 6.01 5.11
N GLY A 108 -1.10 5.75 4.18
CA GLY A 108 -2.10 6.73 3.77
C GLY A 108 -3.09 7.10 4.87
N SER A 109 -3.35 6.22 5.85
CA SER A 109 -4.17 6.54 7.02
C SER A 109 -3.51 7.56 7.97
N ARG A 110 -2.21 7.80 7.82
CA ARG A 110 -1.39 8.68 8.69
C ARG A 110 -0.88 9.93 7.97
N ARG A 111 -1.03 9.98 6.64
CA ARG A 111 -0.49 11.06 5.81
C ARG A 111 -1.58 11.72 4.97
N SER A 112 -1.71 13.02 5.08
CA SER A 112 -2.55 13.85 4.22
C SER A 112 -1.84 14.24 2.91
N GLY A 113 -2.59 14.77 1.95
CA GLY A 113 -2.03 15.33 0.70
C GLY A 113 -1.64 14.29 -0.34
N LEU A 114 -2.06 13.02 -0.20
CA LEU A 114 -1.95 12.02 -1.24
C LEU A 114 -3.10 12.17 -2.25
N ALA A 115 -2.80 12.02 -3.53
CA ALA A 115 -3.80 12.00 -4.60
C ALA A 115 -4.61 10.70 -4.61
N GLY A 116 -4.03 9.60 -4.12
CA GLY A 116 -4.73 8.33 -4.03
C GLY A 116 -3.89 7.23 -3.39
N ILE A 117 -4.57 6.12 -3.08
CA ILE A 117 -3.98 4.89 -2.56
C ILE A 117 -4.48 3.74 -3.41
N ILE A 118 -3.58 2.86 -3.85
CA ILE A 118 -3.90 1.65 -4.62
C ILE A 118 -3.37 0.44 -3.86
N ALA A 119 -4.27 -0.39 -3.35
CA ALA A 119 -3.93 -1.62 -2.65
C ALA A 119 -4.30 -2.83 -3.51
N LEU A 120 -3.29 -3.50 -4.08
CA LEU A 120 -3.45 -4.67 -4.94
C LEU A 120 -3.31 -5.94 -4.12
N ALA A 121 -4.31 -6.82 -4.16
CA ALA A 121 -4.30 -8.10 -3.43
C ALA A 121 -3.84 -7.94 -1.96
N ALA A 122 -4.26 -6.87 -1.29
CA ALA A 122 -3.91 -6.54 0.09
C ALA A 122 -4.70 -7.38 1.10
N ASN A 123 -4.56 -8.70 1.00
CA ASN A 123 -5.17 -9.68 1.89
C ASN A 123 -4.17 -10.13 2.97
N GLY A 124 -4.65 -10.85 3.95
CA GLY A 124 -3.78 -11.39 5.01
C GLY A 124 -3.35 -10.36 6.04
N SER A 125 -4.28 -9.54 6.52
CA SER A 125 -3.98 -8.63 7.64
C SER A 125 -3.41 -9.41 8.84
N PRO A 126 -2.47 -8.84 9.61
CA PRO A 126 -1.81 -9.55 10.70
C PRO A 126 -2.78 -10.25 11.66
N PRO A 127 -3.90 -9.62 12.13
CA PRO A 127 -4.88 -10.31 12.98
C PRO A 127 -5.54 -11.51 12.31
N ALA A 128 -5.76 -11.47 10.99
CA ALA A 128 -6.32 -12.59 10.25
C ALA A 128 -5.30 -13.73 10.14
N LEU A 129 -4.03 -13.43 9.87
CA LEU A 129 -2.97 -14.43 9.81
C LEU A 129 -2.77 -15.13 11.15
N VAL A 130 -2.77 -14.39 12.26
CA VAL A 130 -2.67 -14.97 13.62
C VAL A 130 -3.83 -15.90 13.92
N ARG A 131 -5.07 -15.57 13.46
CA ARG A 131 -6.24 -16.47 13.67
C ARG A 131 -6.23 -17.71 12.79
N LEU A 132 -5.74 -17.59 11.55
CA LEU A 132 -5.83 -18.65 10.55
C LEU A 132 -4.65 -19.62 10.58
N PHE A 133 -3.51 -19.19 11.08
CA PHE A 133 -2.25 -19.95 11.03
C PHE A 133 -1.68 -20.14 12.45
N PRO A 134 -1.85 -21.33 13.08
CA PRO A 134 -1.35 -21.62 14.43
C PRO A 134 0.14 -21.30 14.60
N GLN A 135 0.96 -21.57 13.59
CA GLN A 135 2.42 -21.33 13.65
C GLN A 135 2.75 -19.83 13.77
N ILE A 136 1.93 -18.95 13.19
CA ILE A 136 2.07 -17.50 13.38
C ILE A 136 1.63 -17.09 14.77
N ALA A 137 0.52 -17.66 15.27
CA ALA A 137 0.06 -17.42 16.64
C ALA A 137 1.13 -17.85 17.69
N GLU A 138 1.75 -19.00 17.51
CA GLU A 138 2.85 -19.48 18.35
C GLU A 138 4.07 -18.52 18.30
N SER A 139 4.44 -18.07 17.10
CA SER A 139 5.53 -17.10 16.92
C SER A 139 5.21 -15.75 17.59
N VAL A 140 3.97 -15.29 17.54
CA VAL A 140 3.54 -14.08 18.27
C VAL A 140 3.61 -14.29 19.77
N ALA A 141 3.18 -15.44 20.29
CA ALA A 141 3.28 -15.78 21.71
C ALA A 141 4.74 -15.85 22.18
N GLN A 142 5.61 -16.48 21.39
CA GLN A 142 7.06 -16.53 21.65
C GLN A 142 7.65 -15.12 21.71
N ALA A 143 7.37 -14.28 20.72
CA ALA A 143 7.91 -12.92 20.67
C ALA A 143 7.41 -12.06 21.83
N ARG A 144 6.12 -12.18 22.23
CA ARG A 144 5.57 -11.51 23.43
C ARG A 144 6.29 -11.94 24.70
N ALA A 145 6.56 -13.25 24.88
CA ALA A 145 7.29 -13.77 26.03
C ALA A 145 8.73 -13.22 26.08
N MET A 146 9.40 -13.12 24.93
CA MET A 146 10.74 -12.53 24.85
C MET A 146 10.73 -11.05 25.23
N VAL A 147 9.79 -10.27 24.71
CA VAL A 147 9.68 -8.84 25.04
C VAL A 147 9.36 -8.65 26.53
N ALA A 148 8.43 -9.44 27.09
CA ALA A 148 8.10 -9.39 28.51
C ALA A 148 9.29 -9.75 29.43
N ALA A 149 10.22 -10.57 28.94
CA ALA A 149 11.46 -10.94 29.64
C ALA A 149 12.62 -9.93 29.41
N GLY A 150 12.36 -8.77 28.77
CA GLY A 150 13.38 -7.77 28.47
C GLY A 150 14.32 -8.15 27.31
N ARG A 151 13.98 -9.17 26.52
CA ARG A 151 14.76 -9.70 25.41
C ARG A 151 14.20 -9.31 24.04
N GLY A 152 13.53 -8.16 23.95
CA GLY A 152 12.87 -7.68 22.75
C GLY A 152 13.81 -7.50 21.55
N ASP A 153 15.06 -7.14 21.80
CA ASP A 153 16.09 -6.90 20.78
C ASP A 153 16.88 -8.17 20.41
N GLU A 154 16.63 -9.30 21.09
CA GLU A 154 17.23 -10.56 20.70
C GLU A 154 16.60 -11.12 19.44
N ARG A 155 17.45 -11.66 18.56
CA ARG A 155 17.01 -12.32 17.33
C ARG A 155 16.59 -13.75 17.63
N ALA A 156 15.48 -14.14 17.01
CA ALA A 156 14.98 -15.50 17.03
C ALA A 156 14.34 -15.86 15.70
N SER A 157 14.04 -17.14 15.50
CA SER A 157 13.28 -17.62 14.36
C SER A 157 11.79 -17.52 14.65
N PHE A 158 11.06 -16.80 13.79
CA PHE A 158 9.61 -16.66 13.82
C PHE A 158 9.02 -17.08 12.48
N ILE A 159 7.75 -17.43 12.45
CA ILE A 159 7.07 -17.80 11.19
C ILE A 159 6.39 -16.58 10.57
N ASP A 160 6.67 -16.35 9.29
CA ASP A 160 5.98 -15.39 8.42
C ASP A 160 5.24 -16.13 7.31
N MET A 161 4.50 -15.41 6.46
CA MET A 161 3.67 -15.94 5.40
C MET A 161 3.94 -15.25 4.07
N ASN A 162 4.06 -16.02 3.00
CA ASN A 162 3.98 -15.52 1.64
C ASN A 162 3.07 -16.42 0.78
N ILE A 163 3.03 -16.21 -0.53
CA ILE A 163 2.16 -16.99 -1.44
C ILE A 163 2.49 -18.49 -1.48
N ARG A 164 3.69 -18.89 -1.04
CA ARG A 164 4.13 -20.29 -0.98
C ARG A 164 3.79 -20.96 0.36
N GLY A 165 3.24 -20.20 1.29
CA GLY A 165 2.88 -20.66 2.64
C GLY A 165 3.77 -20.08 3.74
N PRO A 166 3.69 -20.68 4.95
CA PRO A 166 4.50 -20.26 6.10
C PRO A 166 5.99 -20.56 5.86
N PHE A 167 6.84 -19.64 6.33
CA PHE A 167 8.30 -19.77 6.24
C PHE A 167 8.98 -19.08 7.41
N PRO A 168 10.19 -19.56 7.84
CA PRO A 168 10.91 -18.93 8.93
C PRO A 168 11.61 -17.63 8.51
N ILE A 169 11.53 -16.63 9.40
CA ILE A 169 12.34 -15.41 9.33
C ILE A 169 13.16 -15.26 10.59
N ASN A 170 14.36 -14.71 10.48
CA ASN A 170 15.21 -14.39 11.62
C ASN A 170 15.24 -12.87 11.82
N THR A 171 14.55 -12.39 12.84
CA THR A 171 14.47 -10.97 13.22
C THR A 171 14.38 -10.83 14.73
N THR A 172 14.33 -9.60 15.27
CA THR A 172 14.15 -9.42 16.71
C THR A 172 12.68 -9.60 17.10
N ALA A 173 12.42 -9.98 18.35
CA ALA A 173 11.06 -10.15 18.86
C ALA A 173 10.24 -8.86 18.76
N ALA A 174 10.84 -7.71 19.07
CA ALA A 174 10.19 -6.41 18.98
C ALA A 174 9.82 -6.05 17.53
N ILE A 175 10.74 -6.29 16.58
CA ILE A 175 10.46 -6.07 15.14
C ILE A 175 9.33 -6.99 14.69
N TYR A 176 9.36 -8.28 15.02
CA TYR A 176 8.31 -9.22 14.64
C TYR A 176 6.94 -8.76 15.13
N LEU A 177 6.82 -8.41 16.43
CA LEU A 177 5.56 -7.93 17.00
C LEU A 177 5.05 -6.64 16.34
N SER A 178 5.96 -5.76 15.91
CA SER A 178 5.53 -4.53 15.23
C SER A 178 4.73 -4.78 13.95
N PHE A 179 4.90 -5.94 13.31
CA PHE A 179 4.15 -6.36 12.11
C PHE A 179 2.93 -7.20 12.45
N PHE A 180 3.03 -8.13 13.41
CA PHE A 180 1.99 -9.14 13.66
C PHE A 180 1.10 -8.82 14.86
N ASP A 181 1.59 -8.02 15.77
CA ASP A 181 0.88 -7.59 16.98
C ASP A 181 1.25 -6.13 17.31
N PRO A 182 1.00 -5.20 16.42
CA PRO A 182 1.29 -3.80 16.70
C PRO A 182 0.52 -3.40 17.95
N PRO A 183 1.12 -2.60 18.87
CA PRO A 183 0.38 -2.04 19.98
C PRO A 183 -0.87 -1.37 19.41
N ALA A 184 -2.03 -1.70 20.00
CA ALA A 184 -3.33 -1.28 19.46
C ALA A 184 -3.23 0.19 19.06
N PRO A 185 -3.51 0.53 17.79
CA PRO A 185 -3.63 1.94 17.44
C PRO A 185 -4.68 2.54 18.38
N PRO A 186 -4.54 3.80 18.77
CA PRO A 186 -5.60 4.47 19.51
C PRO A 186 -6.88 4.20 18.73
N THR A 187 -7.78 3.44 19.33
CA THR A 187 -9.02 2.86 18.84
C THR A 187 -9.46 3.42 17.49
N TYR A 188 -9.13 2.72 16.39
CA TYR A 188 -9.87 2.93 15.17
C TYR A 188 -11.27 2.35 15.40
N SER A 189 -12.18 3.22 15.79
CA SER A 189 -13.59 2.97 15.60
C SER A 189 -13.75 2.56 14.12
N THR A 190 -14.41 1.44 13.87
CA THR A 190 -14.85 1.01 12.55
C THR A 190 -15.91 1.95 11.95
N THR A 191 -16.05 3.12 12.53
CA THR A 191 -16.81 4.22 11.97
C THR A 191 -16.07 4.66 10.72
N SER A 192 -16.56 4.17 9.58
CA SER A 192 -16.33 4.66 8.22
C SER A 192 -15.11 5.58 8.13
N VAL A 193 -14.02 5.07 7.54
CA VAL A 193 -13.00 5.95 6.97
C VAL A 193 -13.78 6.89 6.06
N GLY A 194 -14.08 8.08 6.57
CA GLY A 194 -14.58 9.16 5.78
C GLY A 194 -13.51 9.44 4.74
N CYS A 195 -13.67 8.80 3.58
CA CYS A 195 -12.81 9.06 2.45
C CYS A 195 -13.03 10.53 2.10
N ALA A 196 -12.18 11.43 2.58
CA ALA A 196 -12.20 12.84 2.19
C ALA A 196 -11.89 13.01 0.69
N HIS A 197 -11.56 11.92 0.01
CA HIS A 197 -11.36 11.80 -1.42
C HIS A 197 -12.37 10.79 -1.98
N ARG A 198 -12.97 11.09 -3.14
CA ARG A 198 -13.90 10.21 -3.83
C ARG A 198 -13.31 8.81 -4.00
N CYS A 199 -13.73 7.88 -3.17
CA CYS A 199 -13.51 6.47 -3.42
C CYS A 199 -14.40 6.08 -4.59
N TYR A 200 -13.86 5.97 -5.80
CA TYR A 200 -14.55 5.31 -6.89
C TYR A 200 -14.57 3.82 -6.59
N GLY A 201 -15.56 3.40 -5.81
CA GLY A 201 -15.92 2.00 -5.70
C GLY A 201 -16.49 1.57 -7.04
N LEU A 202 -15.72 0.83 -7.82
CA LEU A 202 -16.33 0.01 -8.87
C LEU A 202 -17.30 -0.93 -8.15
N PRO A 203 -18.57 -1.03 -8.62
CA PRO A 203 -19.48 -2.00 -8.04
C PRO A 203 -18.85 -3.37 -8.19
N ALA A 204 -18.79 -4.13 -7.09
CA ALA A 204 -18.33 -5.51 -7.13
C ALA A 204 -19.07 -6.24 -8.25
N PRO A 205 -18.37 -6.96 -9.15
CA PRO A 205 -19.05 -7.72 -10.17
C PRO A 205 -19.99 -8.70 -9.44
N ARG A 206 -21.29 -8.60 -9.71
CA ARG A 206 -22.26 -9.61 -9.28
C ARG A 206 -21.91 -10.88 -10.02
N ILE A 207 -21.13 -11.76 -9.39
CA ILE A 207 -20.94 -13.13 -9.86
C ILE A 207 -22.28 -13.82 -9.63
N ALA A 208 -23.09 -13.88 -10.67
CA ALA A 208 -24.26 -14.75 -10.69
C ALA A 208 -23.73 -16.18 -10.73
N LEU A 209 -23.70 -16.85 -9.57
CA LEU A 209 -23.50 -18.29 -9.51
C LEU A 209 -24.71 -18.92 -10.20
N ARG A 210 -24.52 -19.40 -11.43
CA ARG A 210 -25.49 -20.30 -12.07
C ARG A 210 -25.53 -21.59 -11.24
N PRO A 211 -26.72 -22.09 -10.84
CA PRO A 211 -26.83 -23.37 -10.19
C PRO A 211 -26.27 -24.44 -11.12
N GLY A 212 -25.33 -25.26 -10.59
CA GLY A 212 -24.61 -26.27 -11.32
C GLY A 212 -25.56 -27.28 -11.96
N ARG A 213 -25.32 -27.56 -13.25
CA ARG A 213 -25.83 -28.78 -13.88
C ARG A 213 -25.20 -29.97 -13.18
N ALA A 214 -26.04 -30.88 -12.70
CA ALA A 214 -25.60 -32.18 -12.23
C ALA A 214 -24.81 -32.90 -13.34
N MET A 215 -23.63 -33.42 -13.00
CA MET A 215 -22.90 -34.32 -13.90
C MET A 215 -23.63 -35.65 -14.02
N PRO A 216 -23.72 -36.24 -15.21
CA PRO A 216 -24.22 -37.60 -15.35
C PRO A 216 -23.21 -38.58 -14.75
N SER A 217 -23.72 -39.55 -13.98
CA SER A 217 -22.97 -40.66 -13.45
C SER A 217 -22.50 -41.58 -14.61
N VAL A 218 -21.22 -41.90 -14.59
CA VAL A 218 -20.63 -43.07 -15.30
C VAL A 218 -20.17 -44.06 -14.26
#